data_6cda9c510ae34cbf9389b4446246227e
#
_entry.id   6cda9c510ae34cbf9389b4446246227e
#
_cell.length_a   1.000
_cell.length_b   1.000
_cell.length_c   1.000
_cell.angle_alpha   90.00
_cell.angle_beta   90.00
_cell.angle_gamma   90.00
#
_symmetry.space_group_name_H-M   'P 1'
#
loop_
_entity.id
_entity.type
_entity.pdbx_description
1 polymer ?
#
loop_
_entity_poly.entity_id
_entity_poly.type
_entity_poly.pdbx_seq_one_letter_code
_entity_poly.pdbx_strand_id
1 'polypeptide(L)'
;MGTITVESLGIIVYLLICVSLAYVTRKTRSFAEFSVGSRKVPTSMIFASLAATIIGPGFSVGFTTKGYSTGYVFYWLVLAYSVQTILVGLVFAPRLATFRNCHTIGDVFNRCYGKFSHLLAGIVSVGLCIGFTAVIGKLAGHLLSGVTGWPLIVTSAFVTMFVALLTFSGGIRAVIANDGAQFIWFSIIIPVTLLTAVFKNPGPAQEVAARATELTNTGFAGMTGAQILGIVVSFLLGETLTPPFANRALAAKDESASRKGFVYAGLYVIVWLGICTTLGIYAHQYIPADTKPDDVFLGIGRMLLHPALYGALIVAIIAVVMSSQESLLNSASVAFVRDILSIRGKLSDQSELLYSRMATIVIAVIAVVVAQYSPSIIEGLLICYSIWAPSILIPLLIGLYVKDTRSSAGWLSMLCGASTSIIWQTILKEPSGIPAILVGLAASATGYAIGHFWGSLHIDETTEVSK
;
A
#
# COMPACT_ATOMS: atom_id res chain seq x y z
N MET A 1 -31.90 5.18 -21.99
CA MET A 1 -30.64 5.91 -21.95
C MET A 1 -30.65 6.71 -20.66
N GLY A 2 -29.87 6.31 -19.64
CA GLY A 2 -29.81 7.05 -18.37
C GLY A 2 -29.24 8.44 -18.62
N THR A 3 -29.82 9.44 -18.00
CA THR A 3 -29.29 10.82 -17.99
C THR A 3 -27.86 10.78 -17.43
N ILE A 4 -26.90 11.32 -18.19
CA ILE A 4 -25.52 11.49 -17.71
C ILE A 4 -25.59 12.44 -16.50
N THR A 5 -25.29 11.94 -15.33
CA THR A 5 -25.22 12.75 -14.10
C THR A 5 -23.90 13.52 -14.04
N VAL A 6 -23.84 14.56 -13.22
CA VAL A 6 -22.59 15.35 -13.03
C VAL A 6 -21.46 14.46 -12.51
N GLU A 7 -21.77 13.47 -11.68
CA GLU A 7 -20.84 12.48 -11.15
C GLU A 7 -20.26 11.62 -12.27
N SER A 8 -21.13 11.10 -13.15
CA SER A 8 -20.70 10.28 -14.31
C SER A 8 -19.79 11.05 -15.26
N LEU A 9 -20.10 12.33 -15.50
CA LEU A 9 -19.27 13.20 -16.33
C LEU A 9 -17.90 13.42 -15.69
N GLY A 10 -17.83 13.68 -14.39
CA GLY A 10 -16.58 13.83 -13.64
C GLY A 10 -15.68 12.59 -13.75
N ILE A 11 -16.26 11.40 -13.58
CA ILE A 11 -15.54 10.11 -13.72
C ILE A 11 -14.99 9.97 -15.15
N ILE A 12 -15.80 10.22 -16.17
CA ILE A 12 -15.37 10.10 -17.58
C ILE A 12 -14.20 11.05 -17.86
N VAL A 13 -14.29 12.32 -17.44
CA VAL A 13 -13.22 13.31 -17.63
C VAL A 13 -11.94 12.87 -16.94
N TYR A 14 -12.04 12.37 -15.69
CA TYR A 14 -10.89 11.86 -14.95
C TYR A 14 -10.22 10.66 -15.65
N LEU A 15 -10.99 9.68 -16.10
CA LEU A 15 -10.47 8.52 -16.82
C LEU A 15 -9.77 8.95 -18.14
N LEU A 16 -10.32 9.94 -18.86
CA LEU A 16 -9.68 10.51 -20.06
C LEU A 16 -8.35 11.21 -19.71
N ILE A 17 -8.26 11.91 -18.58
CA ILE A 17 -7.00 12.50 -18.09
C ILE A 17 -5.98 11.40 -17.83
N CYS A 18 -6.35 10.33 -17.11
CA CYS A 18 -5.46 9.19 -16.84
C CYS A 18 -4.95 8.54 -18.13
N VAL A 19 -5.82 8.30 -19.12
CA VAL A 19 -5.43 7.77 -20.43
C VAL A 19 -4.47 8.71 -21.15
N SER A 20 -4.72 10.02 -21.09
CA SER A 20 -3.86 11.03 -21.72
C SER A 20 -2.47 11.05 -21.09
N LEU A 21 -2.38 10.99 -19.75
CA LEU A 21 -1.11 10.90 -19.01
C LEU A 21 -0.36 9.59 -19.35
N ALA A 22 -1.07 8.46 -19.37
CA ALA A 22 -0.49 7.19 -19.77
C ALA A 22 0.04 7.22 -21.21
N TYR A 23 -0.69 7.88 -22.11
CA TYR A 23 -0.26 8.05 -23.49
C TYR A 23 1.03 8.88 -23.62
N VAL A 24 1.15 9.97 -22.84
CA VAL A 24 2.35 10.82 -22.82
C VAL A 24 3.54 10.06 -22.21
N THR A 25 3.31 9.24 -21.18
CA THR A 25 4.36 8.50 -20.46
C THR A 25 4.72 7.15 -21.09
N ARG A 26 3.99 6.68 -22.13
CA ARG A 26 4.16 5.37 -22.80
C ARG A 26 5.52 5.11 -23.46
N LYS A 27 6.40 6.13 -23.53
CA LYS A 27 7.72 6.05 -24.20
C LYS A 27 8.78 5.26 -23.42
N THR A 28 8.37 4.45 -22.44
CA THR A 28 9.29 3.56 -21.71
C THR A 28 9.91 2.52 -22.64
N ARG A 29 11.23 2.55 -22.80
CA ARG A 29 11.97 1.74 -23.77
C ARG A 29 12.86 0.69 -23.13
N SER A 30 13.14 0.79 -21.84
CA SER A 30 14.02 -0.14 -21.12
C SER A 30 13.34 -0.66 -19.86
N PHE A 31 13.77 -1.83 -19.40
CA PHE A 31 13.30 -2.40 -18.13
C PHE A 31 13.68 -1.50 -16.95
N ALA A 32 14.85 -0.86 -16.96
CA ALA A 32 15.26 0.08 -15.92
C ALA A 32 14.35 1.33 -15.82
N GLU A 33 13.83 1.81 -16.94
CA GLU A 33 12.81 2.87 -16.95
C GLU A 33 11.49 2.38 -16.37
N PHE A 34 11.08 1.16 -16.74
CA PHE A 34 9.83 0.55 -16.30
C PHE A 34 9.83 0.23 -14.80
N SER A 35 10.95 -0.29 -14.27
CA SER A 35 11.05 -0.80 -12.88
C SER A 35 11.44 0.27 -11.86
N VAL A 36 12.42 1.14 -12.15
CA VAL A 36 12.98 2.12 -11.19
C VAL A 36 13.14 3.53 -11.78
N GLY A 37 12.46 3.86 -12.88
CA GLY A 37 12.44 5.20 -13.47
C GLY A 37 13.82 5.77 -13.81
N SER A 38 14.79 4.91 -14.14
CA SER A 38 16.19 5.27 -14.36
C SER A 38 16.86 5.99 -13.18
N ARG A 39 16.34 5.86 -11.97
CA ARG A 39 16.87 6.44 -10.71
C ARG A 39 17.10 7.97 -10.79
N LYS A 40 16.13 8.69 -11.33
CA LYS A 40 16.20 10.15 -11.50
C LYS A 40 15.06 10.88 -10.79
N VAL A 41 14.32 10.19 -9.91
CA VAL A 41 13.11 10.75 -9.29
C VAL A 41 13.51 11.72 -8.17
N PRO A 42 13.09 12.99 -8.24
CA PRO A 42 13.40 14.00 -7.22
C PRO A 42 12.54 13.83 -5.96
N THR A 43 12.96 14.48 -4.85
CA THR A 43 12.28 14.43 -3.54
C THR A 43 10.78 14.70 -3.60
N SER A 44 10.37 15.74 -4.34
CA SER A 44 8.95 16.13 -4.43
C SER A 44 8.08 15.03 -5.07
N MET A 45 8.59 14.38 -6.10
CA MET A 45 7.87 13.28 -6.75
C MET A 45 7.89 12.01 -5.91
N ILE A 46 8.99 11.70 -5.20
CA ILE A 46 9.03 10.60 -4.23
C ILE A 46 8.01 10.85 -3.12
N PHE A 47 7.98 12.05 -2.54
CA PHE A 47 7.00 12.44 -1.53
C PHE A 47 5.56 12.30 -2.03
N ALA A 48 5.23 12.93 -3.16
CA ALA A 48 3.87 12.92 -3.69
C ALA A 48 3.40 11.51 -4.03
N SER A 49 4.27 10.70 -4.66
CA SER A 49 3.94 9.33 -5.01
C SER A 49 3.83 8.41 -3.78
N LEU A 50 4.70 8.57 -2.76
CA LEU A 50 4.56 7.86 -1.49
C LEU A 50 3.26 8.25 -0.78
N ALA A 51 3.01 9.55 -0.62
CA ALA A 51 1.80 10.05 0.01
C ALA A 51 0.55 9.53 -0.71
N ALA A 52 0.50 9.61 -2.04
CA ALA A 52 -0.61 9.09 -2.84
C ALA A 52 -0.86 7.59 -2.61
N THR A 53 0.21 6.79 -2.52
CA THR A 53 0.10 5.35 -2.32
C THR A 53 -0.31 5.00 -0.89
N ILE A 54 0.26 5.70 0.11
CA ILE A 54 -0.02 5.48 1.54
C ILE A 54 -1.46 5.84 1.88
N ILE A 55 -1.90 7.05 1.52
CA ILE A 55 -3.26 7.53 1.83
C ILE A 55 -4.33 6.88 0.95
N GLY A 56 -4.05 5.69 0.48
CA GLY A 56 -4.93 4.81 -0.25
C GLY A 56 -6.31 4.65 0.40
N PRO A 57 -7.16 3.82 -0.19
CA PRO A 57 -8.55 3.70 0.26
C PRO A 57 -8.69 3.25 1.72
N GLY A 58 -7.74 2.44 2.23
CA GLY A 58 -7.70 2.04 3.65
C GLY A 58 -7.52 3.22 4.59
N PHE A 59 -6.58 4.12 4.29
CA PHE A 59 -6.25 5.30 5.11
C PHE A 59 -7.16 6.51 4.84
N SER A 60 -8.02 6.46 3.84
CA SER A 60 -9.02 7.50 3.56
C SER A 60 -10.42 7.05 3.94
N VAL A 61 -11.03 6.15 3.16
CA VAL A 61 -12.39 5.64 3.41
C VAL A 61 -12.44 4.81 4.70
N GLY A 62 -11.50 3.87 4.87
CA GLY A 62 -11.44 3.01 6.05
C GLY A 62 -11.27 3.79 7.35
N PHE A 63 -10.46 4.86 7.37
CA PHE A 63 -10.29 5.71 8.55
C PHE A 63 -11.50 6.60 8.84
N THR A 64 -12.21 7.06 7.83
CA THR A 64 -13.48 7.76 8.02
C THR A 64 -14.51 6.81 8.66
N THR A 65 -14.60 5.56 8.18
CA THR A 65 -15.43 4.51 8.78
C THR A 65 -15.05 4.22 10.24
N LYS A 66 -13.74 4.13 10.54
CA LYS A 66 -13.26 3.91 11.92
C LYS A 66 -13.50 5.12 12.82
N GLY A 67 -13.36 6.34 12.31
CA GLY A 67 -13.72 7.57 13.03
C GLY A 67 -15.22 7.57 13.41
N TYR A 68 -16.06 7.15 12.48
CA TYR A 68 -17.50 7.00 12.73
C TYR A 68 -17.80 5.95 13.81
N SER A 69 -17.19 4.77 13.76
CA SER A 69 -17.50 3.65 14.64
C SER A 69 -16.80 3.67 16.00
N THR A 70 -15.56 4.19 16.09
CA THR A 70 -14.70 4.07 17.27
C THR A 70 -13.98 5.37 17.65
N GLY A 71 -14.40 6.51 17.11
CA GLY A 71 -13.76 7.79 17.39
C GLY A 71 -12.27 7.80 17.01
N TYR A 72 -11.41 8.29 17.91
CA TYR A 72 -9.99 8.41 17.68
C TYR A 72 -9.14 7.17 18.03
N VAL A 73 -9.76 6.01 18.36
CA VAL A 73 -9.00 4.78 18.71
C VAL A 73 -7.98 4.44 17.62
N PHE A 74 -8.48 4.25 16.39
CA PHE A 74 -7.60 3.87 15.30
C PHE A 74 -6.61 4.98 14.91
N TYR A 75 -6.98 6.26 15.05
CA TYR A 75 -6.05 7.37 14.84
C TYR A 75 -4.81 7.20 15.74
N TRP A 76 -5.01 7.02 17.06
CA TRP A 76 -3.90 6.86 18.01
C TRP A 76 -3.06 5.62 17.74
N LEU A 77 -3.71 4.47 17.51
CA LEU A 77 -3.00 3.21 17.29
C LEU A 77 -2.21 3.22 15.98
N VAL A 78 -2.75 3.84 14.94
CA VAL A 78 -2.15 3.84 13.60
C VAL A 78 -1.19 5.01 13.38
N LEU A 79 -1.03 5.94 14.32
CA LEU A 79 0.14 6.84 14.33
C LEU A 79 1.47 6.06 14.30
N ALA A 80 1.48 4.81 14.77
CA ALA A 80 2.59 3.87 14.59
C ALA A 80 3.04 3.75 13.12
N TYR A 81 2.12 3.84 12.17
CA TYR A 81 2.44 3.83 10.74
C TYR A 81 3.21 5.08 10.28
N SER A 82 2.83 6.25 10.79
CA SER A 82 3.58 7.48 10.50
C SER A 82 4.99 7.41 11.06
N VAL A 83 5.14 6.88 12.29
CA VAL A 83 6.45 6.61 12.91
C VAL A 83 7.24 5.62 12.05
N GLN A 84 6.63 4.53 11.60
CA GLN A 84 7.24 3.56 10.69
C GLN A 84 7.76 4.24 9.41
N THR A 85 6.92 5.02 8.74
CA THR A 85 7.29 5.69 7.48
C THR A 85 8.45 6.67 7.69
N ILE A 86 8.47 7.41 8.80
CA ILE A 86 9.57 8.31 9.17
C ILE A 86 10.84 7.51 9.45
N LEU A 87 10.76 6.41 10.22
CA LEU A 87 11.89 5.53 10.50
C LEU A 87 12.46 4.89 9.23
N VAL A 88 11.58 4.44 8.33
CA VAL A 88 12.00 3.96 7.00
C VAL A 88 12.78 5.05 6.26
N GLY A 89 12.30 6.29 6.28
CA GLY A 89 12.98 7.43 5.65
C GLY A 89 14.33 7.76 6.28
N LEU A 90 14.45 7.66 7.59
CA LEU A 90 15.68 8.00 8.30
C LEU A 90 16.74 6.89 8.20
N VAL A 91 16.31 5.63 8.24
CA VAL A 91 17.19 4.48 8.41
C VAL A 91 17.30 3.66 7.11
N PHE A 92 16.19 3.14 6.58
CA PHE A 92 16.22 2.09 5.56
C PHE A 92 16.28 2.61 4.12
N ALA A 93 15.44 3.58 3.78
CA ALA A 93 15.28 4.06 2.41
C ALA A 93 16.57 4.71 1.84
N PRO A 94 17.35 5.51 2.60
CA PRO A 94 18.65 6.00 2.14
C PRO A 94 19.62 4.86 1.85
N ARG A 95 19.66 3.86 2.74
CA ARG A 95 20.53 2.70 2.55
C ARG A 95 20.12 1.87 1.34
N LEU A 96 18.82 1.68 1.12
CA LEU A 96 18.32 0.98 -0.05
C LEU A 96 18.67 1.73 -1.35
N ALA A 97 18.65 3.05 -1.37
CA ALA A 97 19.03 3.86 -2.52
C ALA A 97 20.50 3.67 -2.97
N THR A 98 21.37 3.15 -2.10
CA THR A 98 22.77 2.81 -2.46
C THR A 98 22.90 1.53 -3.30
N PHE A 99 21.87 0.67 -3.32
CA PHE A 99 21.84 -0.58 -4.08
C PHE A 99 21.53 -0.33 -5.57
N ARG A 100 22.49 0.31 -6.29
CA ARG A 100 22.26 0.86 -7.62
C ARG A 100 21.95 -0.15 -8.72
N ASN A 101 22.28 -1.43 -8.54
CA ASN A 101 22.02 -2.49 -9.52
C ASN A 101 20.77 -3.34 -9.17
N CYS A 102 20.03 -2.95 -8.12
CA CYS A 102 18.82 -3.66 -7.69
C CYS A 102 17.57 -2.97 -8.23
N HIS A 103 16.63 -3.72 -8.76
CA HIS A 103 15.34 -3.27 -9.27
C HIS A 103 14.18 -3.62 -8.35
N THR A 104 14.41 -4.60 -7.46
CA THR A 104 13.41 -5.16 -6.55
C THR A 104 14.01 -5.39 -5.16
N ILE A 105 13.15 -5.66 -4.18
CA ILE A 105 13.58 -6.20 -2.89
C ILE A 105 14.26 -7.56 -3.07
N GLY A 106 13.78 -8.39 -4.00
CA GLY A 106 14.39 -9.69 -4.30
C GLY A 106 15.84 -9.55 -4.74
N ASP A 107 16.19 -8.57 -5.61
CA ASP A 107 17.57 -8.28 -5.98
C ASP A 107 18.44 -7.94 -4.76
N VAL A 108 17.89 -7.20 -3.77
CA VAL A 108 18.60 -6.91 -2.51
C VAL A 108 18.86 -8.19 -1.72
N PHE A 109 17.84 -9.07 -1.62
CA PHE A 109 18.01 -10.37 -0.97
C PHE A 109 19.02 -11.27 -1.69
N ASN A 110 19.04 -11.24 -3.03
CA ASN A 110 20.05 -11.96 -3.81
C ASN A 110 21.46 -11.52 -3.44
N ARG A 111 21.65 -10.22 -3.32
CA ARG A 111 22.96 -9.63 -2.98
C ARG A 111 23.38 -9.94 -1.54
N CYS A 112 22.43 -10.00 -0.62
CA CYS A 112 22.72 -10.25 0.81
C CYS A 112 22.77 -11.76 1.13
N TYR A 113 21.91 -12.59 0.53
CA TYR A 113 21.65 -13.97 0.95
C TYR A 113 21.64 -15.00 -0.19
N GLY A 114 21.78 -14.57 -1.45
CA GLY A 114 21.82 -15.44 -2.62
C GLY A 114 20.48 -15.80 -3.23
N LYS A 115 20.54 -16.64 -4.27
CA LYS A 115 19.45 -16.91 -5.22
C LYS A 115 18.16 -17.48 -4.58
N PHE A 116 18.28 -18.31 -3.54
CA PHE A 116 17.09 -18.90 -2.92
C PHE A 116 16.28 -17.86 -2.13
N SER A 117 16.97 -16.98 -1.38
CA SER A 117 16.31 -15.85 -0.70
C SER A 117 15.72 -14.84 -1.70
N HIS A 118 16.38 -14.66 -2.86
CA HIS A 118 15.83 -13.87 -3.97
C HIS A 118 14.46 -14.39 -4.43
N LEU A 119 14.39 -15.70 -4.73
CA LEU A 119 13.13 -16.33 -5.15
C LEU A 119 12.02 -16.18 -4.10
N LEU A 120 12.35 -16.46 -2.83
CA LEU A 120 11.38 -16.34 -1.74
C LEU A 120 10.86 -14.90 -1.59
N ALA A 121 11.78 -13.91 -1.63
CA ALA A 121 11.40 -12.50 -1.58
C ALA A 121 10.49 -12.11 -2.75
N GLY A 122 10.77 -12.60 -3.95
CA GLY A 122 9.92 -12.41 -5.12
C GLY A 122 8.52 -13.02 -4.94
N ILE A 123 8.42 -14.26 -4.48
CA ILE A 123 7.14 -14.94 -4.23
C ILE A 123 6.31 -14.17 -3.20
N VAL A 124 6.91 -13.80 -2.07
CA VAL A 124 6.22 -13.03 -1.02
C VAL A 124 5.80 -11.65 -1.53
N SER A 125 6.66 -10.98 -2.31
CA SER A 125 6.36 -9.67 -2.93
C SER A 125 5.17 -9.73 -3.88
N VAL A 126 5.14 -10.71 -4.78
CA VAL A 126 4.03 -10.89 -5.73
C VAL A 126 2.75 -11.24 -5.00
N GLY A 127 2.82 -12.16 -4.02
CA GLY A 127 1.66 -12.57 -3.21
C GLY A 127 1.06 -11.39 -2.45
N LEU A 128 1.89 -10.57 -1.78
CA LEU A 128 1.45 -9.35 -1.10
C LEU A 128 0.73 -8.39 -2.05
N CYS A 129 1.35 -8.10 -3.20
CA CYS A 129 0.80 -7.16 -4.16
C CYS A 129 -0.52 -7.65 -4.76
N ILE A 130 -0.67 -8.97 -5.02
CA ILE A 130 -1.94 -9.56 -5.45
C ILE A 130 -3.00 -9.37 -4.37
N GLY A 131 -2.68 -9.70 -3.10
CA GLY A 131 -3.60 -9.56 -1.98
C GLY A 131 -4.09 -8.12 -1.81
N PHE A 132 -3.19 -7.16 -1.81
CA PHE A 132 -3.55 -5.74 -1.71
C PHE A 132 -4.35 -5.25 -2.93
N THR A 133 -3.95 -5.63 -4.14
CA THR A 133 -4.68 -5.27 -5.37
C THR A 133 -6.11 -5.81 -5.34
N ALA A 134 -6.31 -7.02 -4.81
CA ALA A 134 -7.62 -7.65 -4.67
C ALA A 134 -8.51 -6.90 -3.68
N VAL A 135 -7.99 -6.58 -2.48
CA VAL A 135 -8.72 -5.84 -1.44
C VAL A 135 -9.12 -4.45 -1.93
N ILE A 136 -8.16 -3.73 -2.52
CA ILE A 136 -8.38 -2.37 -3.04
C ILE A 136 -9.32 -2.40 -4.25
N GLY A 137 -9.19 -3.40 -5.14
CA GLY A 137 -10.05 -3.58 -6.30
C GLY A 137 -11.52 -3.87 -5.93
N LYS A 138 -11.75 -4.63 -4.85
CA LYS A 138 -13.09 -4.86 -4.31
C LYS A 138 -13.74 -3.58 -3.81
N LEU A 139 -12.98 -2.74 -3.08
CA LEU A 139 -13.47 -1.44 -2.64
C LEU A 139 -13.79 -0.52 -3.82
N ALA A 140 -12.88 -0.41 -4.79
CA ALA A 140 -13.12 0.36 -6.00
C ALA A 140 -14.40 -0.07 -6.72
N GLY A 141 -14.58 -1.39 -6.82
CA GLY A 141 -15.77 -1.99 -7.38
C GLY A 141 -17.03 -1.63 -6.61
N HIS A 142 -16.97 -1.65 -5.27
CA HIS A 142 -18.11 -1.26 -4.42
C HIS A 142 -18.52 0.20 -4.64
N LEU A 143 -17.55 1.10 -4.64
CA LEU A 143 -17.77 2.52 -4.90
C LEU A 143 -18.38 2.78 -6.28
N LEU A 144 -17.84 2.14 -7.32
CA LEU A 144 -18.36 2.29 -8.68
C LEU A 144 -19.72 1.62 -8.86
N SER A 145 -19.98 0.48 -8.20
CA SER A 145 -21.27 -0.20 -8.18
C SER A 145 -22.36 0.70 -7.58
N GLY A 146 -22.05 1.41 -6.50
CA GLY A 146 -22.97 2.38 -5.87
C GLY A 146 -23.38 3.54 -6.80
N VAL A 147 -22.50 3.93 -7.73
CA VAL A 147 -22.78 5.01 -8.70
C VAL A 147 -23.47 4.49 -9.97
N THR A 148 -23.05 3.33 -10.46
CA THR A 148 -23.49 2.79 -11.77
C THR A 148 -24.68 1.83 -11.66
N GLY A 149 -24.87 1.20 -10.50
CA GLY A 149 -25.81 0.09 -10.32
C GLY A 149 -25.33 -1.25 -10.93
N TRP A 150 -24.10 -1.31 -11.45
CA TRP A 150 -23.55 -2.55 -12.03
C TRP A 150 -23.15 -3.55 -10.94
N PRO A 151 -23.14 -4.87 -11.25
CA PRO A 151 -22.70 -5.87 -10.30
C PRO A 151 -21.26 -5.63 -9.81
N LEU A 152 -21.00 -5.88 -8.52
CA LEU A 152 -19.69 -5.65 -7.87
C LEU A 152 -18.53 -6.31 -8.62
N ILE A 153 -18.71 -7.54 -9.12
CA ILE A 153 -17.66 -8.24 -9.85
C ILE A 153 -17.28 -7.52 -11.16
N VAL A 154 -18.28 -6.96 -11.85
CA VAL A 154 -18.07 -6.24 -13.12
C VAL A 154 -17.33 -4.94 -12.87
N THR A 155 -17.73 -4.18 -11.85
CA THR A 155 -17.10 -2.90 -11.50
C THR A 155 -15.69 -3.10 -10.95
N SER A 156 -15.46 -4.11 -10.11
CA SER A 156 -14.12 -4.46 -9.61
C SER A 156 -13.18 -4.88 -10.74
N ALA A 157 -13.68 -5.72 -11.66
CA ALA A 157 -12.91 -6.15 -12.82
C ALA A 157 -12.61 -4.96 -13.75
N PHE A 158 -13.59 -4.11 -14.01
CA PHE A 158 -13.42 -2.92 -14.87
C PHE A 158 -12.33 -2.00 -14.32
N VAL A 159 -12.38 -1.61 -13.04
CA VAL A 159 -11.39 -0.70 -12.45
C VAL A 159 -10.00 -1.36 -12.45
N THR A 160 -9.89 -2.60 -11.99
CA THR A 160 -8.59 -3.29 -11.90
C THR A 160 -7.96 -3.50 -13.28
N MET A 161 -8.74 -3.88 -14.29
CA MET A 161 -8.23 -4.03 -15.65
C MET A 161 -7.90 -2.70 -16.31
N PHE A 162 -8.66 -1.65 -16.05
CA PHE A 162 -8.36 -0.31 -16.52
C PHE A 162 -7.01 0.17 -15.96
N VAL A 163 -6.78 0.02 -14.66
CA VAL A 163 -5.51 0.34 -14.00
C VAL A 163 -4.36 -0.50 -14.57
N ALA A 164 -4.59 -1.79 -14.82
CA ALA A 164 -3.58 -2.67 -15.43
C ALA A 164 -3.16 -2.19 -16.83
N LEU A 165 -4.10 -1.69 -17.64
CA LEU A 165 -3.80 -1.15 -18.96
C LEU A 165 -2.99 0.16 -18.88
N LEU A 166 -3.26 1.03 -17.91
CA LEU A 166 -2.46 2.23 -17.68
C LEU A 166 -1.03 1.86 -17.28
N THR A 167 -0.88 0.96 -16.31
CA THR A 167 0.43 0.49 -15.80
C THR A 167 1.24 -0.23 -16.87
N PHE A 168 0.59 -1.05 -17.72
CA PHE A 168 1.20 -1.76 -18.85
C PHE A 168 1.98 -0.84 -19.77
N SER A 169 1.53 0.39 -19.98
CA SER A 169 2.10 1.31 -20.96
C SER A 169 3.39 1.99 -20.50
N GLY A 170 3.46 2.45 -19.25
CA GLY A 170 4.50 3.38 -18.79
C GLY A 170 5.34 2.94 -17.60
N GLY A 171 4.97 1.87 -16.89
CA GLY A 171 5.67 1.40 -15.69
C GLY A 171 5.73 2.46 -14.58
N ILE A 172 6.77 2.42 -13.75
CA ILE A 172 6.89 3.31 -12.57
C ILE A 172 6.92 4.80 -12.90
N ARG A 173 7.35 5.18 -14.11
CA ARG A 173 7.35 6.61 -14.52
C ARG A 173 5.92 7.13 -14.70
N ALA A 174 5.04 6.32 -15.31
CA ALA A 174 3.63 6.65 -15.42
C ALA A 174 2.96 6.68 -14.06
N VAL A 175 3.23 5.67 -13.23
CA VAL A 175 2.73 5.57 -11.85
C VAL A 175 3.06 6.85 -11.07
N ILE A 176 4.34 7.24 -11.00
CA ILE A 176 4.76 8.43 -10.24
C ILE A 176 4.15 9.74 -10.81
N ALA A 177 3.98 9.84 -12.12
CA ALA A 177 3.35 11.00 -12.73
C ALA A 177 1.85 11.10 -12.40
N ASN A 178 1.14 9.97 -12.50
CA ASN A 178 -0.27 9.86 -12.12
C ASN A 178 -0.46 10.13 -10.62
N ASP A 179 0.37 9.51 -9.77
CA ASP A 179 0.35 9.73 -8.32
C ASP A 179 0.46 11.20 -7.95
N GLY A 180 1.33 11.95 -8.63
CA GLY A 180 1.50 13.38 -8.38
C GLY A 180 0.23 14.20 -8.68
N ALA A 181 -0.46 13.91 -9.78
CA ALA A 181 -1.72 14.58 -10.14
C ALA A 181 -2.84 14.18 -9.18
N GLN A 182 -2.95 12.89 -8.86
CA GLN A 182 -3.94 12.33 -7.95
C GLN A 182 -3.75 12.86 -6.53
N PHE A 183 -2.49 12.93 -6.05
CA PHE A 183 -2.14 13.51 -4.74
C PHE A 183 -2.68 14.93 -4.57
N ILE A 184 -2.49 15.79 -5.55
CA ILE A 184 -3.00 17.17 -5.49
C ILE A 184 -4.53 17.16 -5.40
N TRP A 185 -5.20 16.35 -6.21
CA TRP A 185 -6.65 16.33 -6.29
C TRP A 185 -7.32 15.95 -4.97
N PHE A 186 -6.96 14.80 -4.39
CA PHE A 186 -7.60 14.36 -3.16
C PHE A 186 -7.09 15.13 -1.92
N SER A 187 -5.86 15.67 -1.94
CA SER A 187 -5.37 16.57 -0.88
C SER A 187 -6.16 17.88 -0.78
N ILE A 188 -6.95 18.20 -1.79
CA ILE A 188 -7.86 19.36 -1.76
C ILE A 188 -9.26 18.93 -1.38
N ILE A 189 -9.84 17.95 -2.08
CA ILE A 189 -11.29 17.69 -1.98
C ILE A 189 -11.71 17.05 -0.66
N ILE A 190 -10.88 16.18 -0.06
CA ILE A 190 -11.21 15.54 1.22
C ILE A 190 -11.15 16.54 2.39
N PRO A 191 -10.11 17.39 2.54
CA PRO A 191 -10.16 18.49 3.50
C PRO A 191 -11.31 19.47 3.28
N VAL A 192 -11.65 19.80 2.03
CA VAL A 192 -12.82 20.64 1.72
C VAL A 192 -14.11 19.99 2.21
N THR A 193 -14.25 18.67 2.10
CA THR A 193 -15.41 17.95 2.63
C THR A 193 -15.50 18.08 4.15
N LEU A 194 -14.37 17.92 4.87
CA LEU A 194 -14.32 18.11 6.33
C LEU A 194 -14.66 19.56 6.71
N LEU A 195 -14.05 20.54 6.04
CA LEU A 195 -14.34 21.96 6.31
C LEU A 195 -15.83 22.26 6.10
N THR A 196 -16.43 21.71 5.03
CA THR A 196 -17.87 21.86 4.78
C THR A 196 -18.69 21.26 5.91
N ALA A 197 -18.28 20.09 6.45
CA ALA A 197 -18.94 19.46 7.60
C ALA A 197 -18.88 20.37 8.83
N VAL A 198 -17.70 20.92 9.11
CA VAL A 198 -17.50 21.82 10.26
C VAL A 198 -18.32 23.10 10.14
N PHE A 199 -18.33 23.75 8.96
CA PHE A 199 -19.02 25.03 8.78
C PHE A 199 -20.54 24.93 8.61
N LYS A 200 -21.04 23.83 8.03
CA LYS A 200 -22.51 23.61 7.88
C LYS A 200 -23.18 23.13 9.15
N ASN A 201 -22.42 22.61 10.10
CA ASN A 201 -22.99 22.19 11.37
C ASN A 201 -22.82 23.29 12.43
N PRO A 202 -23.91 24.04 12.73
CA PRO A 202 -23.89 25.05 13.78
C PRO A 202 -24.02 24.45 15.20
N GLY A 203 -24.01 23.10 15.33
CA GLY A 203 -24.05 22.44 16.62
C GLY A 203 -22.83 22.82 17.47
N PRO A 204 -22.96 22.88 18.79
CA PRO A 204 -21.86 23.26 19.65
C PRO A 204 -20.71 22.28 19.48
N ALA A 205 -19.50 22.80 19.23
CA ALA A 205 -18.27 21.98 19.11
C ALA A 205 -18.09 21.02 20.31
N GLN A 206 -18.69 21.35 21.45
CA GLN A 206 -18.72 20.54 22.66
C GLN A 206 -19.45 19.20 22.47
N GLU A 207 -20.55 19.16 21.70
CA GLU A 207 -21.28 17.91 21.42
C GLU A 207 -20.47 16.96 20.55
N VAL A 208 -19.79 17.49 19.52
CA VAL A 208 -18.89 16.70 18.68
C VAL A 208 -17.72 16.17 19.48
N ALA A 209 -17.14 17.01 20.36
CA ALA A 209 -16.04 16.61 21.24
C ALA A 209 -16.48 15.57 22.29
N ALA A 210 -17.67 15.72 22.88
CA ALA A 210 -18.25 14.74 23.80
C ALA A 210 -18.50 13.40 23.09
N ARG A 211 -19.06 13.42 21.88
CA ARG A 211 -19.28 12.21 21.07
C ARG A 211 -17.98 11.54 20.69
N ALA A 212 -16.97 12.31 20.27
CA ALA A 212 -15.64 11.79 19.96
C ALA A 212 -15.00 11.09 21.19
N THR A 213 -15.14 11.70 22.38
CA THR A 213 -14.64 11.14 23.63
C THR A 213 -15.36 9.85 24.01
N GLU A 214 -16.68 9.83 23.92
CA GLU A 214 -17.50 8.64 24.19
C GLU A 214 -17.13 7.47 23.28
N LEU A 215 -17.09 7.70 21.96
CA LEU A 215 -16.71 6.67 20.97
C LEU A 215 -15.28 6.15 21.20
N THR A 216 -14.36 7.04 21.55
CA THR A 216 -12.95 6.66 21.79
C THR A 216 -12.83 5.81 23.05
N ASN A 217 -13.47 6.20 24.15
CA ASN A 217 -13.43 5.45 25.40
C ASN A 217 -14.09 4.07 25.25
N THR A 218 -15.26 4.02 24.61
CA THR A 218 -15.98 2.76 24.35
C THR A 218 -15.18 1.85 23.42
N GLY A 219 -14.55 2.42 22.38
CA GLY A 219 -13.75 1.68 21.42
C GLY A 219 -12.50 1.05 22.06
N PHE A 220 -11.79 1.78 22.93
CA PHE A 220 -10.67 1.22 23.69
C PHE A 220 -11.10 0.16 24.71
N ALA A 221 -12.21 0.39 25.42
CA ALA A 221 -12.73 -0.57 26.42
C ALA A 221 -13.14 -1.91 25.78
N GLY A 222 -13.50 -1.92 24.49
CA GLY A 222 -13.82 -3.13 23.73
C GLY A 222 -12.62 -3.94 23.25
N MET A 223 -11.37 -3.49 23.49
CA MET A 223 -10.15 -4.12 22.98
C MET A 223 -9.29 -4.73 24.08
N THR A 224 -8.75 -5.92 23.85
CA THR A 224 -7.72 -6.52 24.73
C THR A 224 -6.36 -5.88 24.48
N GLY A 225 -5.46 -5.95 25.50
CA GLY A 225 -4.09 -5.46 25.35
C GLY A 225 -3.33 -6.13 24.20
N ALA A 226 -3.57 -7.42 23.93
CA ALA A 226 -2.97 -8.15 22.82
C ALA A 226 -3.45 -7.61 21.45
N GLN A 227 -4.72 -7.29 21.33
CA GLN A 227 -5.28 -6.67 20.11
C GLN A 227 -4.70 -5.28 19.86
N ILE A 228 -4.61 -4.45 20.91
CA ILE A 228 -3.99 -3.12 20.83
C ILE A 228 -2.53 -3.25 20.37
N LEU A 229 -1.74 -4.11 21.02
CA LEU A 229 -0.35 -4.36 20.65
C LEU A 229 -0.23 -4.88 19.24
N GLY A 230 -1.09 -5.82 18.82
CA GLY A 230 -1.10 -6.37 17.48
C GLY A 230 -1.35 -5.31 16.41
N ILE A 231 -2.32 -4.42 16.61
CA ILE A 231 -2.60 -3.31 15.69
C ILE A 231 -1.39 -2.37 15.61
N VAL A 232 -0.85 -1.94 16.75
CA VAL A 232 0.31 -1.05 16.79
C VAL A 232 1.51 -1.67 16.07
N VAL A 233 1.83 -2.94 16.34
CA VAL A 233 2.96 -3.65 15.72
C VAL A 233 2.69 -3.87 14.22
N SER A 234 1.44 -4.19 13.84
CA SER A 234 1.07 -4.35 12.43
C SER A 234 1.29 -3.07 11.64
N PHE A 235 0.91 -1.92 12.17
CA PHE A 235 1.12 -0.64 11.50
C PHE A 235 2.53 -0.07 11.67
N LEU A 236 3.26 -0.46 12.71
CA LEU A 236 4.66 -0.05 12.90
C LEU A 236 5.62 -0.84 12.01
N LEU A 237 5.34 -2.10 11.73
CA LEU A 237 6.28 -2.99 11.05
C LEU A 237 5.72 -3.59 9.75
N GLY A 238 4.39 -3.72 9.64
CA GLY A 238 3.70 -4.52 8.64
C GLY A 238 3.94 -4.11 7.20
N GLU A 239 4.09 -2.82 6.92
CA GLU A 239 4.27 -2.30 5.56
C GLU A 239 5.70 -1.83 5.28
N THR A 240 6.64 -2.14 6.18
CA THR A 240 8.03 -1.71 6.04
C THR A 240 8.62 -2.18 4.72
N LEU A 241 8.97 -1.23 3.85
CA LEU A 241 9.58 -1.46 2.54
C LEU A 241 8.86 -2.51 1.68
N THR A 242 7.51 -2.51 1.73
CA THR A 242 6.75 -3.30 0.74
C THR A 242 7.17 -2.94 -0.69
N PRO A 243 6.98 -3.82 -1.67
CA PRO A 243 7.52 -3.63 -3.02
C PRO A 243 7.26 -2.24 -3.62
N PRO A 244 6.05 -1.63 -3.50
CA PRO A 244 5.84 -0.26 -3.97
C PRO A 244 6.74 0.77 -3.30
N PHE A 245 6.99 0.67 -1.99
CA PHE A 245 7.83 1.63 -1.25
C PHE A 245 9.31 1.40 -1.53
N ALA A 246 9.74 0.14 -1.59
CA ALA A 246 11.09 -0.20 -1.97
C ALA A 246 11.45 0.31 -3.37
N ASN A 247 10.53 0.16 -4.33
CA ASN A 247 10.74 0.66 -5.69
C ASN A 247 10.91 2.19 -5.72
N ARG A 248 10.22 2.95 -4.87
CA ARG A 248 10.40 4.39 -4.77
C ARG A 248 11.73 4.77 -4.12
N ALA A 249 12.16 4.04 -3.10
CA ALA A 249 13.49 4.22 -2.52
C ALA A 249 14.59 3.94 -3.56
N LEU A 250 14.45 2.86 -4.34
CA LEU A 250 15.37 2.50 -5.43
C LEU A 250 15.30 3.48 -6.62
N ALA A 251 14.16 4.11 -6.89
CA ALA A 251 13.97 5.08 -7.98
C ALA A 251 14.51 6.47 -7.66
N ALA A 252 14.75 6.79 -6.39
CA ALA A 252 15.23 8.09 -5.95
C ALA A 252 16.56 8.45 -6.59
N LYS A 253 16.74 9.72 -6.96
CA LYS A 253 17.98 10.22 -7.59
C LYS A 253 19.21 10.08 -6.68
N ASP A 254 19.01 10.18 -5.37
CA ASP A 254 20.05 10.09 -4.35
C ASP A 254 19.44 9.71 -2.98
N GLU A 255 20.30 9.44 -2.00
CA GLU A 255 19.91 9.08 -0.64
C GLU A 255 19.11 10.18 0.07
N SER A 256 19.43 11.45 -0.19
CA SER A 256 18.72 12.60 0.40
C SER A 256 17.29 12.70 -0.14
N ALA A 257 17.09 12.45 -1.44
CA ALA A 257 15.77 12.44 -2.05
C ALA A 257 14.91 11.31 -1.49
N SER A 258 15.48 10.11 -1.31
CA SER A 258 14.82 8.98 -0.67
C SER A 258 14.45 9.31 0.77
N ARG A 259 15.42 9.75 1.59
CA ARG A 259 15.21 10.12 3.00
C ARG A 259 14.09 11.14 3.17
N LYS A 260 14.21 12.29 2.50
CA LYS A 260 13.26 13.41 2.63
C LYS A 260 11.86 13.03 2.13
N GLY A 261 11.77 12.26 1.03
CA GLY A 261 10.50 11.80 0.48
C GLY A 261 9.69 10.98 1.48
N PHE A 262 10.32 10.00 2.13
CA PHE A 262 9.68 9.18 3.15
C PHE A 262 9.33 9.96 4.43
N VAL A 263 10.25 10.80 4.92
CA VAL A 263 9.99 11.60 6.13
C VAL A 263 8.80 12.55 5.91
N TYR A 264 8.76 13.25 4.78
CA TYR A 264 7.63 14.14 4.47
C TYR A 264 6.32 13.38 4.29
N ALA A 265 6.36 12.19 3.67
CA ALA A 265 5.18 11.33 3.56
C ALA A 265 4.67 10.90 4.95
N GLY A 266 5.55 10.46 5.85
CA GLY A 266 5.16 10.10 7.21
C GLY A 266 4.56 11.25 8.01
N LEU A 267 5.11 12.46 7.89
CA LEU A 267 4.55 13.67 8.52
C LEU A 267 3.16 14.03 7.93
N TYR A 268 3.01 13.90 6.62
CA TYR A 268 1.74 14.16 5.95
C TYR A 268 0.64 13.20 6.40
N VAL A 269 0.97 11.92 6.59
CA VAL A 269 0.02 10.89 7.02
C VAL A 269 -0.59 11.21 8.39
N ILE A 270 0.17 11.79 9.34
CA ILE A 270 -0.36 12.21 10.65
C ILE A 270 -1.57 13.14 10.46
N VAL A 271 -1.41 14.17 9.63
CA VAL A 271 -2.47 15.15 9.36
C VAL A 271 -3.63 14.49 8.62
N TRP A 272 -3.32 13.65 7.64
CA TRP A 272 -4.32 12.97 6.81
C TRP A 272 -5.24 12.06 7.61
N LEU A 273 -4.67 11.22 8.48
CA LEU A 273 -5.43 10.34 9.37
C LEU A 273 -6.35 11.15 10.30
N GLY A 274 -5.86 12.27 10.82
CA GLY A 274 -6.65 13.20 11.61
C GLY A 274 -7.87 13.75 10.85
N ILE A 275 -7.67 14.19 9.61
CA ILE A 275 -8.74 14.71 8.74
C ILE A 275 -9.80 13.63 8.51
N CYS A 276 -9.40 12.42 8.10
CA CYS A 276 -10.33 11.34 7.79
C CYS A 276 -11.09 10.85 9.02
N THR A 277 -10.40 10.68 10.18
CA THR A 277 -11.04 10.29 11.43
C THR A 277 -12.05 11.33 11.89
N THR A 278 -11.67 12.61 11.86
CA THR A 278 -12.57 13.71 12.25
C THR A 278 -13.79 13.78 11.34
N LEU A 279 -13.62 13.60 10.02
CA LEU A 279 -14.74 13.54 9.07
C LEU A 279 -15.71 12.42 9.44
N GLY A 280 -15.21 11.24 9.86
CA GLY A 280 -16.03 10.13 10.32
C GLY A 280 -16.83 10.46 11.59
N ILE A 281 -16.21 11.15 12.54
CA ILE A 281 -16.91 11.59 13.77
C ILE A 281 -18.03 12.59 13.43
N TYR A 282 -17.75 13.56 12.55
CA TYR A 282 -18.78 14.51 12.09
C TYR A 282 -19.91 13.84 11.33
N ALA A 283 -19.70 12.69 10.72
CA ALA A 283 -20.72 11.97 9.98
C ALA A 283 -21.96 11.64 10.83
N HIS A 284 -21.80 11.41 12.15
CA HIS A 284 -22.92 11.15 13.05
C HIS A 284 -23.99 12.25 13.08
N GLN A 285 -23.65 13.46 12.65
CA GLN A 285 -24.59 14.59 12.65
C GLN A 285 -25.37 14.73 11.35
N TYR A 286 -24.95 14.01 10.30
CA TYR A 286 -25.47 14.19 8.95
C TYR A 286 -26.09 12.94 8.34
N ILE A 287 -25.68 11.75 8.80
CA ILE A 287 -26.14 10.49 8.23
C ILE A 287 -26.90 9.66 9.27
N PRO A 288 -27.88 8.83 8.86
CA PRO A 288 -28.63 7.96 9.75
C PRO A 288 -27.73 7.00 10.53
N ALA A 289 -28.11 6.70 11.77
CA ALA A 289 -27.30 5.86 12.68
C ALA A 289 -27.18 4.39 12.21
N ASP A 290 -28.08 3.94 11.36
CA ASP A 290 -28.11 2.60 10.75
C ASP A 290 -27.33 2.51 9.43
N THR A 291 -26.63 3.58 9.04
CA THR A 291 -25.80 3.60 7.83
C THR A 291 -24.69 2.55 7.93
N LYS A 292 -24.57 1.72 6.90
CA LYS A 292 -23.49 0.72 6.85
C LYS A 292 -22.11 1.41 6.86
N PRO A 293 -21.14 0.85 7.58
CA PRO A 293 -19.81 1.46 7.69
C PRO A 293 -19.15 1.83 6.35
N ASP A 294 -19.31 0.98 5.34
CA ASP A 294 -18.72 1.20 4.01
C ASP A 294 -19.36 2.36 3.24
N ASP A 295 -20.58 2.77 3.61
CA ASP A 295 -21.34 3.83 2.96
C ASP A 295 -21.16 5.21 3.66
N VAL A 296 -20.50 5.25 4.82
CA VAL A 296 -20.35 6.47 5.64
C VAL A 296 -19.65 7.58 4.85
N PHE A 297 -18.57 7.27 4.16
CA PHE A 297 -17.77 8.28 3.45
C PHE A 297 -18.55 8.91 2.28
N LEU A 298 -19.21 8.09 1.48
CA LEU A 298 -20.05 8.59 0.38
C LEU A 298 -21.33 9.27 0.91
N GLY A 299 -21.92 8.73 1.98
CA GLY A 299 -23.10 9.27 2.63
C GLY A 299 -22.88 10.71 3.11
N ILE A 300 -21.81 10.95 3.85
CA ILE A 300 -21.49 12.31 4.33
C ILE A 300 -21.22 13.28 3.17
N GLY A 301 -20.49 12.83 2.15
CA GLY A 301 -20.25 13.65 0.95
C GLY A 301 -21.55 14.05 0.24
N ARG A 302 -22.48 13.09 0.07
CA ARG A 302 -23.77 13.31 -0.58
C ARG A 302 -24.66 14.30 0.19
N MET A 303 -24.61 14.26 1.52
CA MET A 303 -25.40 15.16 2.37
C MET A 303 -24.84 16.58 2.45
N LEU A 304 -23.52 16.70 2.40
CA LEU A 304 -22.83 17.98 2.64
C LEU A 304 -22.52 18.79 1.38
N LEU A 305 -22.14 18.10 0.32
CA LEU A 305 -21.55 18.77 -0.83
C LEU A 305 -22.60 19.11 -1.89
N HIS A 306 -22.36 20.22 -2.61
CA HIS A 306 -23.07 20.48 -3.86
C HIS A 306 -22.78 19.35 -4.87
N PRO A 307 -23.72 18.95 -5.76
CA PRO A 307 -23.54 17.84 -6.68
C PRO A 307 -22.22 17.81 -7.44
N ALA A 308 -21.72 18.97 -7.88
CA ALA A 308 -20.44 19.05 -8.55
C ALA A 308 -19.23 18.71 -7.64
N LEU A 309 -19.25 19.14 -6.37
CA LEU A 309 -18.20 18.81 -5.39
C LEU A 309 -18.32 17.35 -4.93
N TYR A 310 -19.53 16.80 -4.86
CA TYR A 310 -19.75 15.39 -4.58
C TYR A 310 -19.18 14.51 -5.72
N GLY A 311 -19.43 14.89 -6.98
CA GLY A 311 -18.79 14.25 -8.13
C GLY A 311 -17.26 14.33 -8.07
N ALA A 312 -16.72 15.48 -7.67
CA ALA A 312 -15.29 15.65 -7.45
C ALA A 312 -14.73 14.74 -6.32
N LEU A 313 -15.50 14.53 -5.25
CA LEU A 313 -15.15 13.60 -4.17
C LEU A 313 -15.12 12.15 -4.65
N ILE A 314 -16.11 11.72 -5.43
CA ILE A 314 -16.14 10.38 -6.04
C ILE A 314 -14.89 10.17 -6.91
N VAL A 315 -14.58 11.13 -7.77
CA VAL A 315 -13.36 11.10 -8.60
C VAL A 315 -12.10 11.02 -7.73
N ALA A 316 -12.04 11.76 -6.61
CA ALA A 316 -10.89 11.71 -5.70
C ALA A 316 -10.70 10.31 -5.10
N ILE A 317 -11.78 9.62 -4.71
CA ILE A 317 -11.69 8.26 -4.17
C ILE A 317 -11.22 7.28 -5.24
N ILE A 318 -11.77 7.38 -6.45
CA ILE A 318 -11.33 6.55 -7.58
C ILE A 318 -9.84 6.79 -7.86
N ALA A 319 -9.39 8.04 -7.80
CA ALA A 319 -7.98 8.41 -7.97
C ALA A 319 -7.09 7.76 -6.91
N VAL A 320 -7.47 7.83 -5.63
CA VAL A 320 -6.75 7.18 -4.50
C VAL A 320 -6.64 5.66 -4.70
N VAL A 321 -7.74 5.03 -5.11
CA VAL A 321 -7.77 3.59 -5.41
C VAL A 321 -6.81 3.23 -6.55
N MET A 322 -6.89 3.99 -7.63
CA MET A 322 -6.08 3.75 -8.84
C MET A 322 -4.59 3.92 -8.56
N SER A 323 -4.18 4.97 -7.83
CA SER A 323 -2.80 5.21 -7.42
C SER A 323 -2.19 4.00 -6.71
N SER A 324 -2.90 3.48 -5.71
CA SER A 324 -2.44 2.31 -4.95
C SER A 324 -2.34 1.06 -5.82
N GLN A 325 -3.34 0.81 -6.68
CA GLN A 325 -3.34 -0.35 -7.57
C GLN A 325 -2.24 -0.27 -8.66
N GLU A 326 -2.01 0.89 -9.28
CA GLU A 326 -0.93 1.10 -10.25
C GLU A 326 0.42 0.74 -9.65
N SER A 327 0.67 1.20 -8.43
CA SER A 327 1.90 0.94 -7.70
C SER A 327 2.11 -0.54 -7.37
N LEU A 328 1.06 -1.23 -6.94
CA LEU A 328 1.08 -2.65 -6.61
C LEU A 328 1.27 -3.52 -7.85
N LEU A 329 0.52 -3.25 -8.93
CA LEU A 329 0.61 -4.00 -10.18
C LEU A 329 1.99 -3.83 -10.85
N ASN A 330 2.54 -2.60 -10.86
CA ASN A 330 3.88 -2.37 -11.36
C ASN A 330 4.92 -3.15 -10.55
N SER A 331 4.85 -3.05 -9.22
CA SER A 331 5.81 -3.73 -8.34
C SER A 331 5.72 -5.26 -8.45
N ALA A 332 4.49 -5.81 -8.51
CA ALA A 332 4.27 -7.24 -8.68
C ALA A 332 4.82 -7.76 -10.00
N SER A 333 4.57 -7.04 -11.10
CA SER A 333 5.01 -7.45 -12.43
C SER A 333 6.53 -7.43 -12.56
N VAL A 334 7.19 -6.40 -12.01
CA VAL A 334 8.64 -6.30 -11.97
C VAL A 334 9.24 -7.43 -11.11
N ALA A 335 8.70 -7.65 -9.91
CA ALA A 335 9.15 -8.72 -9.02
C ALA A 335 8.94 -10.11 -9.65
N PHE A 336 7.79 -10.36 -10.27
CA PHE A 336 7.53 -11.64 -10.95
C PHE A 336 8.57 -11.95 -12.02
N VAL A 337 8.88 -10.99 -12.87
CA VAL A 337 9.84 -11.21 -13.96
C VAL A 337 11.27 -11.27 -13.43
N ARG A 338 11.66 -10.33 -12.57
CA ARG A 338 13.03 -10.20 -12.10
C ARG A 338 13.40 -11.26 -11.07
N ASP A 339 12.49 -11.52 -10.11
CA ASP A 339 12.81 -12.35 -8.94
C ASP A 339 12.39 -13.82 -9.11
N ILE A 340 11.45 -14.10 -10.03
CA ILE A 340 10.96 -15.46 -10.23
C ILE A 340 11.35 -15.99 -11.62
N LEU A 341 11.03 -15.27 -12.69
CA LEU A 341 11.22 -15.77 -14.05
C LEU A 341 12.70 -15.78 -14.44
N SER A 342 13.44 -14.69 -14.14
CA SER A 342 14.84 -14.52 -14.52
C SER A 342 15.82 -15.36 -13.69
N ILE A 343 15.37 -16.05 -12.63
CA ILE A 343 16.21 -16.96 -11.83
C ILE A 343 16.79 -18.11 -12.66
N ARG A 344 16.05 -18.59 -13.65
CA ARG A 344 16.47 -19.71 -14.52
C ARG A 344 17.45 -19.31 -15.61
N GLY A 345 17.62 -18.01 -15.87
CA GLY A 345 18.53 -17.48 -16.90
C GLY A 345 18.32 -15.98 -17.10
N LYS A 346 19.40 -15.28 -17.46
CA LYS A 346 19.32 -13.85 -17.76
C LYS A 346 18.44 -13.63 -18.99
N LEU A 347 17.39 -12.86 -18.84
CA LEU A 347 16.57 -12.36 -19.94
C LEU A 347 17.21 -11.11 -20.58
N SER A 348 16.91 -10.84 -21.83
CA SER A 348 17.26 -9.56 -22.43
C SER A 348 16.39 -8.44 -21.86
N ASP A 349 16.88 -7.20 -21.86
CA ASP A 349 16.15 -6.02 -21.38
C ASP A 349 14.76 -5.89 -22.05
N GLN A 350 14.68 -6.18 -23.34
CA GLN A 350 13.43 -6.17 -24.10
C GLN A 350 12.47 -7.28 -23.65
N SER A 351 13.00 -8.47 -23.34
CA SER A 351 12.18 -9.60 -22.83
C SER A 351 11.70 -9.32 -21.42
N GLU A 352 12.55 -8.79 -20.54
CA GLU A 352 12.14 -8.39 -19.18
C GLU A 352 11.02 -7.34 -19.24
N LEU A 353 11.14 -6.34 -20.12
CA LEU A 353 10.11 -5.33 -20.31
C LEU A 353 8.79 -5.92 -20.84
N LEU A 354 8.85 -6.77 -21.87
CA LEU A 354 7.66 -7.39 -22.46
C LEU A 354 6.95 -8.29 -21.45
N TYR A 355 7.70 -9.16 -20.78
CA TYR A 355 7.13 -10.07 -19.79
C TYR A 355 6.56 -9.33 -18.57
N SER A 356 7.17 -8.23 -18.13
CA SER A 356 6.60 -7.40 -17.06
C SER A 356 5.27 -6.78 -17.47
N ARG A 357 5.16 -6.30 -18.70
CA ARG A 357 3.90 -5.81 -19.23
C ARG A 357 2.81 -6.89 -19.26
N MET A 358 3.13 -8.08 -19.76
CA MET A 358 2.19 -9.21 -19.77
C MET A 358 1.83 -9.66 -18.36
N ALA A 359 2.81 -9.73 -17.45
CA ALA A 359 2.59 -10.08 -16.05
C ALA A 359 1.63 -9.10 -15.36
N THR A 360 1.68 -7.81 -15.68
CA THR A 360 0.75 -6.82 -15.15
C THR A 360 -0.72 -7.22 -15.40
N ILE A 361 -1.03 -7.65 -16.63
CA ILE A 361 -2.39 -8.07 -17.00
C ILE A 361 -2.77 -9.38 -16.29
N VAL A 362 -1.87 -10.38 -16.30
CA VAL A 362 -2.14 -11.68 -15.65
C VAL A 362 -2.36 -11.51 -14.15
N ILE A 363 -1.52 -10.73 -13.48
CA ILE A 363 -1.64 -10.45 -12.05
C ILE A 363 -2.95 -9.70 -11.74
N ALA A 364 -3.36 -8.76 -12.59
CA ALA A 364 -4.64 -8.06 -12.43
C ALA A 364 -5.83 -9.03 -12.52
N VAL A 365 -5.81 -9.97 -13.47
CA VAL A 365 -6.85 -11.00 -13.57
C VAL A 365 -6.90 -11.87 -12.32
N ILE A 366 -5.74 -12.32 -11.82
CA ILE A 366 -5.65 -13.10 -10.58
C ILE A 366 -6.22 -12.29 -9.40
N ALA A 367 -5.85 -11.00 -9.29
CA ALA A 367 -6.34 -10.12 -8.23
C ALA A 367 -7.87 -9.94 -8.27
N VAL A 368 -8.48 -9.84 -9.46
CA VAL A 368 -9.96 -9.79 -9.60
C VAL A 368 -10.61 -11.07 -9.07
N VAL A 369 -10.03 -12.23 -9.34
CA VAL A 369 -10.54 -13.49 -8.80
C VAL A 369 -10.40 -13.55 -7.29
N VAL A 370 -9.23 -13.20 -6.75
CA VAL A 370 -8.94 -13.17 -5.30
C VAL A 370 -9.85 -12.16 -4.58
N ALA A 371 -10.20 -11.05 -5.21
CA ALA A 371 -11.09 -10.03 -4.66
C ALA A 371 -12.47 -10.56 -4.23
N GLN A 372 -12.96 -11.63 -4.88
CA GLN A 372 -14.25 -12.23 -4.52
C GLN A 372 -14.22 -12.88 -3.11
N TYR A 373 -13.05 -13.28 -2.65
CA TYR A 373 -12.84 -13.92 -1.35
C TYR A 373 -12.24 -12.98 -0.31
N SER A 374 -11.97 -11.72 -0.67
CA SER A 374 -11.36 -10.75 0.23
C SER A 374 -12.30 -10.35 1.36
N PRO A 375 -11.79 -10.24 2.62
CA PRO A 375 -12.53 -9.69 3.75
C PRO A 375 -12.72 -8.17 3.62
N SER A 376 -13.03 -7.50 4.74
CA SER A 376 -13.03 -6.04 4.81
C SER A 376 -11.64 -5.45 4.51
N ILE A 377 -11.58 -4.15 4.16
CA ILE A 377 -10.34 -3.50 3.72
C ILE A 377 -9.24 -3.60 4.79
N ILE A 378 -9.55 -3.17 6.02
CA ILE A 378 -8.56 -3.15 7.10
C ILE A 378 -8.12 -4.56 7.48
N GLU A 379 -9.06 -5.50 7.54
CA GLU A 379 -8.76 -6.90 7.81
C GLU A 379 -7.85 -7.51 6.72
N GLY A 380 -8.15 -7.24 5.44
CA GLY A 380 -7.30 -7.66 4.32
C GLY A 380 -5.89 -7.08 4.38
N LEU A 381 -5.74 -5.80 4.76
CA LEU A 381 -4.43 -5.19 4.98
C LEU A 381 -3.66 -5.87 6.12
N LEU A 382 -4.33 -6.11 7.26
CA LEU A 382 -3.70 -6.78 8.42
C LEU A 382 -3.25 -8.20 8.10
N ILE A 383 -4.02 -8.95 7.30
CA ILE A 383 -3.63 -10.27 6.79
C ILE A 383 -2.34 -10.17 5.96
N CYS A 384 -2.28 -9.23 5.04
CA CYS A 384 -1.09 -9.01 4.23
C CYS A 384 0.13 -8.62 5.07
N TYR A 385 -0.04 -7.74 6.05
CA TYR A 385 1.03 -7.32 6.97
C TYR A 385 1.54 -8.47 7.83
N SER A 386 0.65 -9.35 8.30
CA SER A 386 1.01 -10.50 9.12
C SER A 386 1.87 -11.53 8.38
N ILE A 387 1.88 -11.52 7.06
CA ILE A 387 2.74 -12.38 6.23
C ILE A 387 4.01 -11.63 5.83
N TRP A 388 3.88 -10.37 5.37
CA TRP A 388 5.00 -9.59 4.85
C TRP A 388 6.08 -9.30 5.89
N ALA A 389 5.71 -8.68 7.02
CA ALA A 389 6.68 -8.27 8.02
C ALA A 389 7.48 -9.44 8.60
N PRO A 390 6.86 -10.56 9.03
CA PRO A 390 7.60 -11.71 9.49
C PRO A 390 8.49 -12.36 8.43
N SER A 391 8.11 -12.28 7.17
CA SER A 391 8.93 -12.86 6.10
C SER A 391 10.14 -12.02 5.75
N ILE A 392 9.99 -10.70 5.72
CA ILE A 392 10.94 -9.81 5.05
C ILE A 392 11.72 -8.94 6.03
N LEU A 393 11.11 -8.47 7.11
CA LEU A 393 11.66 -7.39 7.91
C LEU A 393 13.01 -7.72 8.53
N ILE A 394 13.09 -8.82 9.28
CA ILE A 394 14.32 -9.18 10.03
C ILE A 394 15.51 -9.42 9.10
N PRO A 395 15.42 -10.32 8.09
CA PRO A 395 16.55 -10.55 7.21
C PRO A 395 16.86 -9.31 6.34
N LEU A 396 15.87 -8.49 5.97
CA LEU A 396 16.13 -7.25 5.25
C LEU A 396 16.93 -6.25 6.09
N LEU A 397 16.50 -6.02 7.34
CA LEU A 397 17.21 -5.13 8.27
C LEU A 397 18.67 -5.51 8.43
N ILE A 398 18.91 -6.79 8.70
CA ILE A 398 20.26 -7.28 8.91
C ILE A 398 21.07 -7.19 7.61
N GLY A 399 20.50 -7.61 6.48
CA GLY A 399 21.17 -7.59 5.17
C GLY A 399 21.53 -6.19 4.67
N LEU A 400 20.78 -5.16 5.07
CA LEU A 400 21.11 -3.77 4.70
C LEU A 400 22.36 -3.22 5.44
N TYR A 401 22.65 -3.74 6.63
CA TYR A 401 23.70 -3.17 7.51
C TYR A 401 24.88 -4.12 7.79
N VAL A 402 24.64 -5.42 7.76
CA VAL A 402 25.66 -6.43 8.02
C VAL A 402 26.21 -6.94 6.69
N LYS A 403 27.55 -6.86 6.51
CA LYS A 403 28.20 -7.30 5.26
C LYS A 403 28.35 -8.82 5.18
N ASP A 404 28.65 -9.46 6.32
CA ASP A 404 28.93 -10.89 6.38
C ASP A 404 27.68 -11.66 6.78
N THR A 405 26.72 -11.73 5.87
CA THR A 405 25.47 -12.47 6.06
C THR A 405 25.62 -13.92 5.60
N ARG A 406 24.79 -14.82 6.15
CA ARG A 406 24.78 -16.23 5.75
C ARG A 406 23.52 -16.53 4.95
N SER A 407 23.66 -17.25 3.85
CA SER A 407 22.53 -17.56 2.96
C SER A 407 21.38 -18.25 3.71
N SER A 408 21.71 -19.23 4.58
CA SER A 408 20.74 -19.94 5.41
C SER A 408 19.97 -19.04 6.38
N ALA A 409 20.60 -18.01 6.92
CA ALA A 409 19.92 -17.06 7.81
C ALA A 409 18.80 -16.31 7.10
N GLY A 410 19.03 -15.89 5.84
CA GLY A 410 18.01 -15.19 5.05
C GLY A 410 16.79 -16.06 4.79
N TRP A 411 16.95 -17.22 4.14
CA TRP A 411 15.80 -18.02 3.73
C TRP A 411 15.09 -18.72 4.90
N LEU A 412 15.81 -19.16 5.96
CA LEU A 412 15.17 -19.73 7.15
C LEU A 412 14.34 -18.70 7.89
N SER A 413 14.85 -17.48 8.07
CA SER A 413 14.09 -16.37 8.64
C SER A 413 12.77 -16.14 7.88
N MET A 414 12.85 -16.06 6.55
CA MET A 414 11.69 -15.83 5.70
C MET A 414 10.66 -16.97 5.78
N LEU A 415 11.11 -18.24 5.68
CA LEU A 415 10.22 -19.39 5.72
C LEU A 415 9.59 -19.57 7.10
N CYS A 416 10.38 -19.48 8.18
CA CYS A 416 9.83 -19.60 9.53
C CYS A 416 8.81 -18.48 9.81
N GLY A 417 9.13 -17.24 9.45
CA GLY A 417 8.22 -16.10 9.62
C GLY A 417 6.92 -16.27 8.84
N ALA A 418 7.01 -16.54 7.55
CA ALA A 418 5.85 -16.72 6.68
C ALA A 418 4.97 -17.90 7.11
N SER A 419 5.57 -19.10 7.24
CA SER A 419 4.82 -20.33 7.56
C SER A 419 4.15 -20.24 8.92
N THR A 420 4.85 -19.74 9.94
CA THR A 420 4.28 -19.57 11.28
C THR A 420 3.12 -18.60 11.26
N SER A 421 3.24 -17.44 10.60
CA SER A 421 2.14 -16.47 10.49
C SER A 421 0.93 -17.07 9.77
N ILE A 422 1.13 -17.73 8.65
CA ILE A 422 0.05 -18.37 7.88
C ILE A 422 -0.65 -19.44 8.71
N ILE A 423 0.10 -20.35 9.34
CA ILE A 423 -0.46 -21.42 10.17
C ILE A 423 -1.23 -20.83 11.36
N TRP A 424 -0.65 -19.84 12.05
CA TRP A 424 -1.25 -19.21 13.22
C TRP A 424 -2.57 -18.54 12.89
N GLN A 425 -2.63 -17.81 11.76
CA GLN A 425 -3.82 -17.07 11.34
C GLN A 425 -4.88 -17.96 10.71
N THR A 426 -4.50 -18.87 9.81
CA THR A 426 -5.48 -19.60 8.99
C THR A 426 -5.93 -20.92 9.63
N ILE A 427 -5.01 -21.66 10.24
CA ILE A 427 -5.28 -22.99 10.84
C ILE A 427 -5.65 -22.85 12.30
N LEU A 428 -4.82 -22.14 13.08
CA LEU A 428 -5.02 -22.00 14.52
C LEU A 428 -5.98 -20.85 14.88
N LYS A 429 -6.31 -19.99 13.94
CA LYS A 429 -7.26 -18.86 14.09
C LYS A 429 -6.94 -17.95 15.29
N GLU A 430 -5.64 -17.64 15.44
CA GLU A 430 -5.12 -16.73 16.45
C GLU A 430 -5.56 -17.11 17.89
N PRO A 431 -5.13 -18.26 18.41
CA PRO A 431 -5.54 -18.72 19.72
C PRO A 431 -5.19 -17.68 20.80
N SER A 432 -6.07 -17.54 21.78
CA SER A 432 -5.97 -16.54 22.86
C SER A 432 -5.94 -15.09 22.36
N GLY A 433 -6.34 -14.81 21.12
CA GLY A 433 -6.37 -13.47 20.52
C GLY A 433 -4.96 -12.88 20.29
N ILE A 434 -3.92 -13.71 20.21
CA ILE A 434 -2.55 -13.26 19.92
C ILE A 434 -2.41 -13.10 18.42
N PRO A 435 -2.17 -11.88 17.89
CA PRO A 435 -2.05 -11.61 16.48
C PRO A 435 -0.88 -12.35 15.81
N ALA A 436 -1.12 -12.89 14.62
CA ALA A 436 -0.15 -13.71 13.87
C ALA A 436 1.18 -12.99 13.61
N ILE A 437 1.16 -11.68 13.43
CA ILE A 437 2.38 -10.88 13.19
C ILE A 437 3.39 -11.02 14.33
N LEU A 438 2.95 -11.07 15.59
CA LEU A 438 3.83 -11.17 16.76
C LEU A 438 4.55 -12.51 16.79
N VAL A 439 3.78 -13.59 16.59
CA VAL A 439 4.33 -14.96 16.59
C VAL A 439 5.22 -15.19 15.38
N GLY A 440 4.81 -14.68 14.23
CA GLY A 440 5.59 -14.76 13.01
C GLY A 440 6.92 -14.01 13.08
N LEU A 441 6.97 -12.81 13.67
CA LEU A 441 8.22 -12.06 13.88
C LEU A 441 9.17 -12.82 14.83
N ALA A 442 8.65 -13.41 15.92
CA ALA A 442 9.44 -14.24 16.82
C ALA A 442 10.03 -15.46 16.10
N ALA A 443 9.20 -16.14 15.29
CA ALA A 443 9.65 -17.27 14.47
C ALA A 443 10.70 -16.86 13.41
N SER A 444 10.52 -15.69 12.80
CA SER A 444 11.50 -15.13 11.85
C SER A 444 12.86 -14.87 12.52
N ALA A 445 12.86 -14.25 13.71
CA ALA A 445 14.09 -14.00 14.48
C ALA A 445 14.79 -15.31 14.86
N THR A 446 14.02 -16.31 15.30
CA THR A 446 14.53 -17.64 15.64
C THR A 446 15.12 -18.35 14.41
N GLY A 447 14.40 -18.32 13.27
CA GLY A 447 14.88 -18.87 12.01
C GLY A 447 16.14 -18.20 11.52
N TYR A 448 16.25 -16.87 11.67
CA TYR A 448 17.46 -16.12 11.37
C TYR A 448 18.65 -16.58 12.23
N ALA A 449 18.47 -16.67 13.55
CA ALA A 449 19.49 -17.12 14.50
C ALA A 449 19.99 -18.54 14.14
N ILE A 450 19.06 -19.50 13.95
CA ILE A 450 19.39 -20.87 13.57
C ILE A 450 20.22 -20.88 12.27
N GLY A 451 19.75 -20.18 11.24
CA GLY A 451 20.44 -20.14 9.96
C GLY A 451 21.79 -19.45 10.02
N HIS A 452 21.94 -18.46 10.91
CA HIS A 452 23.22 -17.79 11.14
C HIS A 452 24.27 -18.72 11.78
N PHE A 453 23.89 -19.57 12.73
CA PHE A 453 24.85 -20.49 13.39
C PHE A 453 25.22 -21.69 12.53
N TRP A 454 24.34 -22.16 11.64
CA TRP A 454 24.56 -23.38 10.85
C TRP A 454 24.97 -23.15 9.40
N GLY A 455 24.95 -21.92 8.93
CA GLY A 455 25.20 -21.62 7.51
C GLY A 455 26.64 -21.24 7.21
N SER A 456 27.03 -21.39 5.94
CA SER A 456 28.25 -20.81 5.37
C SER A 456 28.04 -19.32 5.05
N LEU A 457 29.12 -18.54 5.09
CA LEU A 457 29.11 -17.13 4.66
C LEU A 457 28.68 -17.01 3.19
N HIS A 458 27.85 -16.04 2.89
CA HIS A 458 27.52 -15.66 1.52
C HIS A 458 28.54 -14.63 1.03
N ILE A 459 29.28 -14.98 -0.02
CA ILE A 459 30.22 -14.07 -0.69
C ILE A 459 29.49 -13.49 -1.90
N ASP A 460 29.38 -12.18 -1.95
CA ASP A 460 28.79 -11.47 -3.10
C ASP A 460 29.80 -11.50 -4.27
N GLU A 461 29.52 -12.35 -5.26
CA GLU A 461 30.33 -12.51 -6.47
C GLU A 461 30.48 -11.20 -7.29
N THR A 462 29.65 -10.19 -7.01
CA THR A 462 29.69 -8.91 -7.73
C THR A 462 30.75 -7.94 -7.20
N THR A 463 31.35 -8.23 -6.05
CA THR A 463 32.40 -7.38 -5.43
C THR A 463 33.79 -7.68 -5.96
N GLU A 464 34.03 -8.81 -6.63
CA GLU A 464 35.35 -9.17 -7.19
C GLU A 464 35.68 -8.50 -8.53
N VAL A 465 34.73 -7.85 -9.20
CA VAL A 465 34.96 -7.24 -10.53
C VAL A 465 35.39 -5.77 -10.45
N SER A 466 35.50 -5.20 -9.24
CA SER A 466 35.89 -3.79 -9.03
C SER A 466 37.21 -3.59 -8.22
N LYS A 467 38.18 -4.51 -8.35
CA LYS A 467 39.54 -4.28 -7.90
C LYS A 467 40.47 -4.08 -9.10
#